data_6c1b0891697d3bebed4b632cf369380b
#
_entry.id   6c1b0891697d3bebed4b632cf369380b
#
_cell.length_a   1.000
_cell.length_b   1.000
_cell.length_c   1.000
_cell.angle_alpha   90.00
_cell.angle_beta   90.00
_cell.angle_gamma   90.00
#
_symmetry.space_group_name_H-M   'P 1'
#
loop_
_entity.id
_entity.type
_entity.pdbx_description
1 polymer ?
#
loop_
_entity_poly.entity_id
_entity_poly.type
_entity_poly.pdbx_seq_one_letter_code
_entity_poly.pdbx_strand_id
1 'polypeptide(L)'
;MSAVFLILLLLPAGAGVCAVARCQLAEGLAVAMLGLVAAGYLLALAGLLPLLGLLPWAAALAGVILVERRRGDNPAFFRGLWQGAAAFVLLALFYWWLCRGHSLADWDDFSHWGRAAKWMFTTDTLYTVPGCDDGYKSYPPATALWQVMLLQAGRWVWRGFREDILLYANALLTAALLLVPLRAGRGLPAIPAAALLGVTPLLVYPTYFARASVDGLIGVFCAVLLLSAFLPGRSAATPWVEALGCFCLTLVKDAGAGLAALAALTMLAARLWKNRRSALVSAFVPLACVGLAEG
;
A
#
# COMPACT_ATOMS: atom_id res chain seq x y z
N MET A 1 8.93 19.76 0.95
CA MET A 1 9.15 19.31 -0.43
C MET A 1 8.92 17.81 -0.60
N SER A 2 9.47 16.95 0.28
CA SER A 2 9.40 15.47 0.13
C SER A 2 7.98 14.91 0.09
N ALA A 3 7.06 15.39 0.96
CA ALA A 3 5.67 14.92 0.95
C ALA A 3 4.96 15.24 -0.37
N VAL A 4 5.08 16.49 -0.81
CA VAL A 4 4.45 16.93 -2.07
C VAL A 4 4.95 16.12 -3.25
N PHE A 5 6.26 15.85 -3.29
CA PHE A 5 6.87 15.01 -4.31
C PHE A 5 6.24 13.61 -4.36
N LEU A 6 6.17 12.90 -3.22
CA LEU A 6 5.60 11.54 -3.16
C LEU A 6 4.10 11.53 -3.46
N ILE A 7 3.36 12.53 -3.01
CA ILE A 7 1.93 12.67 -3.32
C ILE A 7 1.74 12.84 -4.84
N LEU A 8 2.51 13.75 -5.46
CA LEU A 8 2.45 13.98 -6.92
C LEU A 8 2.89 12.77 -7.73
N LEU A 9 3.74 11.90 -7.18
CA LEU A 9 4.17 10.65 -7.80
C LEU A 9 3.09 9.57 -7.72
N LEU A 10 2.39 9.43 -6.60
CA LEU A 10 1.46 8.32 -6.34
C LEU A 10 0.03 8.61 -6.81
N LEU A 11 -0.43 9.86 -6.75
CA LEU A 11 -1.79 10.22 -7.19
C LEU A 11 -2.08 9.86 -8.64
N PRO A 12 -1.23 10.17 -9.63
CA PRO A 12 -1.47 9.81 -11.02
C PRO A 12 -1.56 8.29 -11.22
N ALA A 13 -0.73 7.49 -10.51
CA ALA A 13 -0.78 6.04 -10.58
C ALA A 13 -2.15 5.51 -10.14
N GLY A 14 -2.68 5.98 -9.00
CA GLY A 14 -4.02 5.65 -8.53
C GLY A 14 -5.13 6.10 -9.46
N ALA A 15 -5.03 7.32 -10.02
CA ALA A 15 -5.98 7.85 -10.98
C ALA A 15 -5.99 7.03 -12.29
N GLY A 16 -4.83 6.54 -12.73
CA GLY A 16 -4.70 5.65 -13.89
C GLY A 16 -5.46 4.33 -13.69
N VAL A 17 -5.35 3.72 -12.51
CA VAL A 17 -6.15 2.54 -12.16
C VAL A 17 -7.64 2.85 -12.23
N CYS A 18 -8.07 4.01 -11.71
CA CYS A 18 -9.48 4.41 -11.80
C CYS A 18 -9.95 4.60 -13.25
N ALA A 19 -9.09 5.12 -14.12
CA ALA A 19 -9.41 5.28 -15.53
C ALA A 19 -9.68 3.94 -16.22
N VAL A 20 -8.96 2.88 -15.83
CA VAL A 20 -9.16 1.51 -16.36
C VAL A 20 -10.31 0.79 -15.68
N ALA A 21 -10.29 0.73 -14.34
CA ALA A 21 -11.20 -0.10 -13.55
C ALA A 21 -12.53 0.58 -13.22
N ARG A 22 -12.72 1.85 -13.59
CA ARG A 22 -13.93 2.65 -13.28
C ARG A 22 -14.29 2.62 -11.80
N CYS A 23 -13.30 2.75 -10.93
CA CYS A 23 -13.43 2.70 -9.49
C CYS A 23 -13.24 4.09 -8.85
N GLN A 24 -13.45 4.19 -7.55
CA GLN A 24 -13.12 5.38 -6.77
C GLN A 24 -11.60 5.46 -6.55
N LEU A 25 -11.08 6.69 -6.37
CA LEU A 25 -9.64 6.92 -6.19
C LEU A 25 -9.08 6.20 -4.96
N ALA A 26 -9.86 6.01 -3.92
CA ALA A 26 -9.49 5.23 -2.74
C ALA A 26 -9.05 3.79 -3.09
N GLU A 27 -9.85 3.10 -3.92
CA GLU A 27 -9.49 1.76 -4.40
C GLU A 27 -8.35 1.82 -5.42
N GLY A 28 -8.35 2.84 -6.30
CA GLY A 28 -7.30 3.01 -7.31
C GLY A 28 -5.92 3.24 -6.68
N LEU A 29 -5.83 4.03 -5.61
CA LEU A 29 -4.59 4.25 -4.85
C LEU A 29 -4.11 2.96 -4.17
N ALA A 30 -5.02 2.23 -3.52
CA ALA A 30 -4.66 0.96 -2.88
C ALA A 30 -4.14 -0.05 -3.92
N VAL A 31 -4.84 -0.24 -5.05
CA VAL A 31 -4.39 -1.15 -6.11
C VAL A 31 -3.04 -0.70 -6.68
N ALA A 32 -2.84 0.60 -6.94
CA ALA A 32 -1.59 1.11 -7.48
C ALA A 32 -0.41 0.85 -6.51
N MET A 33 -0.57 1.17 -5.22
CA MET A 33 0.51 1.00 -4.24
C MET A 33 0.80 -0.47 -3.95
N LEU A 34 -0.23 -1.30 -3.76
CA LEU A 34 -0.06 -2.74 -3.57
C LEU A 34 0.53 -3.40 -4.82
N GLY A 35 0.12 -2.97 -6.01
CA GLY A 35 0.70 -3.42 -7.28
C GLY A 35 2.17 -3.04 -7.43
N LEU A 36 2.56 -1.85 -6.96
CA LEU A 36 3.97 -1.43 -6.91
C LEU A 36 4.78 -2.31 -5.95
N VAL A 37 4.24 -2.65 -4.78
CA VAL A 37 4.91 -3.59 -3.84
C VAL A 37 5.10 -4.95 -4.50
N ALA A 38 4.05 -5.50 -5.13
CA ALA A 38 4.12 -6.79 -5.82
C ALA A 38 5.12 -6.78 -6.98
N ALA A 39 5.11 -5.73 -7.82
CA ALA A 39 6.08 -5.55 -8.89
C ALA A 39 7.51 -5.40 -8.36
N GLY A 40 7.68 -4.67 -7.27
CA GLY A 40 8.96 -4.52 -6.59
C GLY A 40 9.50 -5.85 -6.07
N TYR A 41 8.64 -6.70 -5.54
CA TYR A 41 9.01 -8.05 -5.12
C TYR A 41 9.50 -8.91 -6.30
N LEU A 42 8.77 -8.88 -7.43
CA LEU A 42 9.19 -9.61 -8.64
C LEU A 42 10.53 -9.09 -9.19
N LEU A 43 10.76 -7.77 -9.20
CA LEU A 43 12.06 -7.21 -9.58
C LEU A 43 13.17 -7.64 -8.63
N ALA A 44 12.90 -7.69 -7.33
CA ALA A 44 13.86 -8.12 -6.33
C ALA A 44 14.26 -9.60 -6.53
N LEU A 45 13.29 -10.48 -6.80
CA LEU A 45 13.54 -11.88 -7.14
C LEU A 45 14.36 -12.04 -8.42
N ALA A 46 14.17 -11.14 -9.39
CA ALA A 46 14.95 -11.12 -10.63
C ALA A 46 16.35 -10.48 -10.46
N GLY A 47 16.74 -10.06 -9.25
CA GLY A 47 18.03 -9.37 -9.02
C GLY A 47 18.08 -7.94 -9.55
N LEU A 48 16.93 -7.32 -9.85
CA LEU A 48 16.82 -6.00 -10.48
C LEU A 48 16.46 -4.90 -9.45
N LEU A 49 16.92 -5.04 -8.22
CA LEU A 49 16.65 -4.10 -7.13
C LEU A 49 17.07 -2.64 -7.42
N PRO A 50 18.15 -2.36 -8.17
CA PRO A 50 18.49 -1.00 -8.58
C PRO A 50 17.40 -0.27 -9.39
N LEU A 51 16.48 -1.02 -10.01
CA LEU A 51 15.40 -0.46 -10.83
C LEU A 51 14.12 -0.13 -10.03
N LEU A 52 14.07 -0.48 -8.73
CA LEU A 52 12.87 -0.26 -7.89
C LEU A 52 12.37 1.19 -7.96
N GLY A 53 13.28 2.15 -7.87
CA GLY A 53 12.93 3.57 -7.91
C GLY A 53 12.26 4.05 -9.20
N LEU A 54 12.39 3.30 -10.29
CA LEU A 54 11.73 3.62 -11.57
C LEU A 54 10.26 3.21 -11.61
N LEU A 55 9.85 2.21 -10.81
CA LEU A 55 8.47 1.72 -10.80
C LEU A 55 7.43 2.81 -10.51
N PRO A 56 7.58 3.64 -9.44
CA PRO A 56 6.61 4.71 -9.17
C PRO A 56 6.54 5.74 -10.31
N TRP A 57 7.65 6.05 -10.97
CA TRP A 57 7.69 6.95 -12.12
C TRP A 57 6.97 6.37 -13.33
N ALA A 58 7.22 5.10 -13.64
CA ALA A 58 6.52 4.40 -14.71
C ALA A 58 5.01 4.33 -14.46
N ALA A 59 4.61 4.04 -13.22
CA ALA A 59 3.21 4.00 -12.83
C ALA A 59 2.54 5.38 -12.89
N ALA A 60 3.24 6.45 -12.46
CA ALA A 60 2.76 7.82 -12.55
C ALA A 60 2.56 8.24 -14.02
N LEU A 61 3.55 7.99 -14.87
CA LEU A 61 3.47 8.32 -16.29
C LEU A 61 2.34 7.55 -16.98
N ALA A 62 2.26 6.24 -16.75
CA ALA A 62 1.15 5.44 -17.26
C ALA A 62 -0.21 5.97 -16.76
N GLY A 63 -0.29 6.35 -15.49
CA GLY A 63 -1.48 6.96 -14.90
C GLY A 63 -1.92 8.24 -15.62
N VAL A 64 -0.99 9.16 -15.86
CA VAL A 64 -1.27 10.40 -16.62
C VAL A 64 -1.80 10.08 -18.01
N ILE A 65 -1.14 9.18 -18.74
CA ILE A 65 -1.55 8.78 -20.10
C ILE A 65 -2.96 8.17 -20.08
N LEU A 66 -3.26 7.30 -19.13
CA LEU A 66 -4.57 6.66 -19.04
C LEU A 66 -5.68 7.64 -18.67
N VAL A 67 -5.41 8.60 -17.78
CA VAL A 67 -6.34 9.66 -17.39
C VAL A 67 -6.63 10.58 -18.58
N GLU A 68 -5.59 11.01 -19.31
CA GLU A 68 -5.77 11.88 -20.49
C GLU A 68 -6.58 11.17 -21.59
N ARG A 69 -6.35 9.90 -21.84
CA ARG A 69 -7.16 9.12 -22.79
C ARG A 69 -8.65 9.06 -22.41
N ARG A 70 -8.96 9.13 -21.12
CA ARG A 70 -10.33 9.09 -20.58
C ARG A 70 -10.97 10.48 -20.44
N ARG A 71 -10.19 11.54 -20.52
CA ARG A 71 -10.67 12.91 -20.28
C ARG A 71 -11.83 13.33 -21.16
N GLY A 72 -11.85 12.87 -22.41
CA GLY A 72 -12.92 13.16 -23.36
C GLY A 72 -14.24 12.42 -23.10
N ASP A 73 -14.20 11.31 -22.36
CA ASP A 73 -15.33 10.36 -22.32
C ASP A 73 -16.34 10.64 -21.19
N ASN A 74 -15.91 11.23 -20.06
CA ASN A 74 -16.81 11.36 -18.91
C ASN A 74 -16.38 12.46 -17.91
N PRO A 75 -17.00 13.66 -17.93
CA PRO A 75 -16.73 14.71 -16.94
C PRO A 75 -17.07 14.36 -15.49
N ALA A 76 -18.01 13.41 -15.27
CA ALA A 76 -18.37 12.96 -13.92
C ALA A 76 -17.26 12.14 -13.27
N PHE A 77 -16.41 11.49 -14.08
CA PHE A 77 -15.23 10.78 -13.60
C PHE A 77 -14.29 11.70 -12.79
N PHE A 78 -14.02 12.89 -13.31
CA PHE A 78 -13.12 13.84 -12.62
C PHE A 78 -13.69 14.38 -11.31
N ARG A 79 -15.02 14.54 -11.21
CA ARG A 79 -15.65 14.95 -9.95
C ARG A 79 -15.50 13.92 -8.84
N GLY A 80 -15.53 12.62 -9.18
CA GLY A 80 -15.28 11.55 -8.22
C GLY A 80 -13.80 11.45 -7.80
N LEU A 81 -12.88 11.74 -8.72
CA LEU A 81 -11.44 11.69 -8.42
C LEU A 81 -11.01 12.76 -7.41
N TRP A 82 -11.54 13.98 -7.55
CA TRP A 82 -11.07 15.11 -6.74
C TRP A 82 -11.37 14.94 -5.24
N GLN A 83 -12.51 14.35 -4.88
CA GLN A 83 -12.83 14.10 -3.47
C GLN A 83 -11.88 13.08 -2.83
N GLY A 84 -11.61 11.98 -3.55
CA GLY A 84 -10.63 10.99 -3.10
C GLY A 84 -9.20 11.56 -3.06
N ALA A 85 -8.84 12.42 -4.02
CA ALA A 85 -7.55 13.09 -4.03
C ALA A 85 -7.39 14.04 -2.83
N ALA A 86 -8.40 14.86 -2.53
CA ALA A 86 -8.39 15.73 -1.37
C ALA A 86 -8.26 14.96 -0.06
N ALA A 87 -9.02 13.87 0.10
CA ALA A 87 -8.93 13.00 1.27
C ALA A 87 -7.52 12.39 1.41
N PHE A 88 -6.95 11.86 0.33
CA PHE A 88 -5.61 11.30 0.34
C PHE A 88 -4.55 12.36 0.64
N VAL A 89 -4.61 13.52 -0.01
CA VAL A 89 -3.65 14.62 0.22
C VAL A 89 -3.68 15.09 1.66
N LEU A 90 -4.86 15.26 2.25
CA LEU A 90 -5.00 15.67 3.65
C LEU A 90 -4.40 14.64 4.61
N LEU A 91 -4.70 13.35 4.42
CA LEU A 91 -4.10 12.29 5.23
C LEU A 91 -2.58 12.20 5.02
N ALA A 92 -2.12 12.26 3.78
CA ALA A 92 -0.70 12.20 3.46
C ALA A 92 0.07 13.38 4.08
N LEU A 93 -0.47 14.59 4.03
CA LEU A 93 0.15 15.77 4.67
C LEU A 93 0.12 15.68 6.20
N PHE A 94 -0.98 15.19 6.78
CA PHE A 94 -1.08 14.94 8.21
C PHE A 94 -0.06 13.90 8.67
N TYR A 95 0.06 12.78 7.97
CA TYR A 95 1.04 11.74 8.28
C TYR A 95 2.48 12.20 8.05
N TRP A 96 2.71 13.03 7.02
CA TRP A 96 4.00 13.68 6.87
C TRP A 96 4.36 14.52 8.08
N TRP A 97 3.41 15.30 8.59
CA TRP A 97 3.62 16.10 9.79
C TRP A 97 3.99 15.24 11.00
N LEU A 98 3.41 14.05 11.12
CA LEU A 98 3.73 13.08 12.18
C LEU A 98 5.10 12.39 11.98
N CYS A 99 5.48 12.10 10.73
CA CYS A 99 6.73 11.38 10.45
C CYS A 99 7.96 12.29 10.34
N ARG A 100 7.78 13.56 9.96
CA ARG A 100 8.89 14.47 9.64
C ARG A 100 9.83 14.68 10.83
N GLY A 101 11.13 14.55 10.56
CA GLY A 101 12.17 14.77 11.56
C GLY A 101 12.29 13.66 12.60
N HIS A 102 11.45 12.62 12.53
CA HIS A 102 11.68 11.42 13.33
C HIS A 102 12.83 10.61 12.76
N SER A 103 13.66 10.10 13.65
CA SER A 103 14.67 9.09 13.39
C SER A 103 14.20 7.74 13.95
N LEU A 104 14.76 6.67 13.43
CA LEU A 104 14.59 5.33 13.98
C LEU A 104 15.17 5.32 15.39
N ALA A 105 14.39 4.88 16.37
CA ALA A 105 14.76 4.96 17.78
C ALA A 105 14.41 3.69 18.58
N ASP A 106 13.63 2.79 18.01
CA ASP A 106 13.19 1.57 18.66
C ASP A 106 14.15 0.41 18.41
N TRP A 107 14.19 -0.55 19.33
CA TRP A 107 15.01 -1.75 19.17
C TRP A 107 14.69 -2.50 17.87
N ASP A 108 13.40 -2.67 17.53
CA ASP A 108 12.97 -3.38 16.33
C ASP A 108 13.41 -2.66 15.05
N ASP A 109 13.48 -1.31 15.10
CA ASP A 109 13.95 -0.50 13.97
C ASP A 109 15.43 -0.78 13.66
N PHE A 110 16.26 -0.91 14.70
CA PHE A 110 17.69 -1.16 14.56
C PHE A 110 18.02 -2.64 14.36
N SER A 111 17.24 -3.54 14.94
CA SER A 111 17.48 -4.97 14.84
C SER A 111 17.09 -5.51 13.47
N HIS A 112 16.06 -4.95 12.83
CA HIS A 112 15.58 -5.45 11.54
C HIS A 112 15.01 -4.36 10.62
N TRP A 113 13.83 -3.77 10.92
CA TRP A 113 13.02 -3.05 9.93
C TRP A 113 13.76 -1.90 9.23
N GLY A 114 14.37 -1.02 9.96
CA GLY A 114 15.16 0.09 9.42
C GLY A 114 16.49 -0.37 8.84
N ARG A 115 17.09 -1.38 9.45
CA ARG A 115 18.37 -1.97 9.02
C ARG A 115 18.22 -2.65 7.66
N ALA A 116 17.20 -3.48 7.48
CA ALA A 116 16.91 -4.15 6.21
C ALA A 116 16.72 -3.13 5.07
N ALA A 117 15.91 -2.11 5.29
CA ALA A 117 15.70 -1.05 4.30
C ALA A 117 16.99 -0.26 4.01
N LYS A 118 17.79 0.06 5.03
CA LYS A 118 19.07 0.77 4.86
C LYS A 118 20.08 -0.07 4.07
N TRP A 119 20.18 -1.36 4.38
CA TRP A 119 21.00 -2.29 3.62
C TRP A 119 20.60 -2.29 2.15
N MET A 120 19.34 -2.54 1.85
CA MET A 120 18.83 -2.61 0.48
C MET A 120 19.06 -1.30 -0.29
N PHE A 121 18.87 -0.14 0.38
CA PHE A 121 19.09 1.17 -0.23
C PHE A 121 20.55 1.46 -0.54
N THR A 122 21.49 0.96 0.27
CA THR A 122 22.93 1.24 0.14
C THR A 122 23.67 0.25 -0.73
N THR A 123 23.21 -1.01 -0.77
CA THR A 123 23.90 -2.09 -1.51
C THR A 123 23.19 -2.49 -2.79
N ASP A 124 21.96 -2.01 -3.01
CA ASP A 124 21.08 -2.43 -4.11
C ASP A 124 20.89 -3.96 -4.16
N THR A 125 20.95 -4.64 -3.00
CA THR A 125 20.74 -6.08 -2.85
C THR A 125 19.72 -6.36 -1.73
N LEU A 126 19.03 -7.52 -1.80
CA LEU A 126 18.15 -7.94 -0.71
C LEU A 126 18.96 -8.15 0.58
N TYR A 127 18.36 -7.86 1.75
CA TYR A 127 18.98 -8.14 3.04
C TYR A 127 19.07 -9.63 3.38
N THR A 128 18.39 -10.50 2.62
CA THR A 128 18.42 -11.96 2.78
C THR A 128 19.71 -12.60 2.26
N VAL A 129 20.53 -11.85 1.48
CA VAL A 129 21.77 -12.39 0.88
C VAL A 129 22.86 -12.64 1.94
N PRO A 130 23.81 -13.53 1.65
CA PRO A 130 25.03 -13.68 2.46
C PRO A 130 25.78 -12.34 2.57
N GLY A 131 26.30 -12.02 3.76
CA GLY A 131 27.03 -10.77 4.01
C GLY A 131 26.21 -9.65 4.63
N CYS A 132 24.90 -9.68 4.54
CA CYS A 132 24.06 -8.85 5.40
C CYS A 132 24.08 -9.40 6.82
N ASP A 133 24.31 -8.52 7.79
CA ASP A 133 24.32 -8.88 9.23
C ASP A 133 22.95 -8.58 9.86
N ASP A 134 21.86 -9.02 9.21
CA ASP A 134 20.51 -8.97 9.73
C ASP A 134 20.15 -10.29 10.41
N GLY A 135 19.68 -10.24 11.65
CA GLY A 135 19.29 -11.41 12.42
C GLY A 135 17.97 -12.06 11.98
N TYR A 136 17.17 -11.34 11.21
CA TYR A 136 15.80 -11.73 10.83
C TYR A 136 15.63 -11.89 9.32
N LYS A 137 16.60 -12.53 8.67
CA LYS A 137 16.61 -12.75 7.20
C LYS A 137 15.42 -13.55 6.68
N SER A 138 14.74 -14.30 7.54
CA SER A 138 13.53 -15.04 7.21
C SER A 138 12.29 -14.17 7.06
N TYR A 139 12.31 -12.94 7.58
CA TYR A 139 11.14 -12.06 7.45
C TYR A 139 10.93 -11.64 5.99
N PRO A 140 9.66 -11.62 5.53
CA PRO A 140 9.35 -11.24 4.16
C PRO A 140 9.60 -9.74 3.89
N PRO A 141 10.00 -9.34 2.66
CA PRO A 141 10.59 -8.04 2.39
C PRO A 141 9.62 -6.92 1.95
N ALA A 142 8.28 -7.11 1.95
CA ALA A 142 7.36 -6.17 1.30
C ALA A 142 7.49 -4.73 1.80
N THR A 143 7.60 -4.54 3.12
CA THR A 143 7.72 -3.18 3.69
C THR A 143 9.05 -2.54 3.36
N ALA A 144 10.16 -3.29 3.46
CA ALA A 144 11.47 -2.80 3.09
C ALA A 144 11.54 -2.46 1.59
N LEU A 145 10.96 -3.29 0.72
CA LEU A 145 10.85 -3.02 -0.72
C LEU A 145 10.07 -1.74 -1.02
N TRP A 146 8.92 -1.57 -0.37
CA TRP A 146 8.10 -0.36 -0.51
C TRP A 146 8.85 0.89 -0.08
N GLN A 147 9.49 0.85 1.09
CA GLN A 147 10.28 1.93 1.65
C GLN A 147 11.45 2.32 0.75
N VAL A 148 12.23 1.32 0.31
CA VAL A 148 13.39 1.52 -0.57
C VAL A 148 12.97 2.04 -1.94
N MET A 149 11.87 1.54 -2.49
CA MET A 149 11.29 2.01 -3.75
C MET A 149 11.03 3.52 -3.71
N LEU A 150 10.37 4.02 -2.68
CA LEU A 150 10.09 5.45 -2.55
C LEU A 150 11.35 6.26 -2.23
N LEU A 151 12.25 5.74 -1.40
CA LEU A 151 13.56 6.36 -1.15
C LEU A 151 14.38 6.51 -2.43
N GLN A 152 14.45 5.48 -3.26
CA GLN A 152 15.16 5.52 -4.54
C GLN A 152 14.47 6.44 -5.55
N ALA A 153 13.14 6.44 -5.63
CA ALA A 153 12.38 7.28 -6.55
C ALA A 153 12.65 8.78 -6.36
N GLY A 154 12.92 9.21 -5.14
CA GLY A 154 13.23 10.61 -4.82
C GLY A 154 14.68 10.85 -4.42
N ARG A 155 15.62 9.96 -4.74
CA ARG A 155 17.04 10.06 -4.36
C ARG A 155 17.69 11.41 -4.73
N TRP A 156 17.26 12.00 -5.82
CA TRP A 156 17.71 13.32 -6.28
C TRP A 156 17.07 14.51 -5.51
N VAL A 157 15.93 14.27 -4.83
CA VAL A 157 15.25 15.30 -4.02
C VAL A 157 15.90 15.43 -2.64
N TRP A 158 16.21 14.30 -1.98
CA TRP A 158 16.67 14.30 -0.58
C TRP A 158 18.08 13.77 -0.34
N ARG A 159 18.83 13.44 -1.35
CA ARG A 159 20.26 13.06 -1.31
C ARG A 159 20.61 12.07 -0.19
N GLY A 160 20.28 10.80 -0.38
CA GLY A 160 20.67 9.72 0.52
C GLY A 160 19.52 9.07 1.28
N PHE A 161 19.86 8.23 2.23
CA PHE A 161 18.89 7.53 3.07
C PHE A 161 18.27 8.50 4.08
N ARG A 162 16.96 8.47 4.19
CA ARG A 162 16.17 9.35 5.06
C ARG A 162 15.19 8.52 5.88
N GLU A 163 15.38 8.50 7.21
CA GLU A 163 14.56 7.71 8.12
C GLU A 163 13.11 8.21 8.20
N ASP A 164 12.91 9.52 8.19
CA ASP A 164 11.57 10.11 8.13
C ASP A 164 10.82 9.81 6.83
N ILE A 165 11.52 9.65 5.69
CA ILE A 165 10.92 9.20 4.43
C ILE A 165 10.55 7.72 4.50
N LEU A 166 11.39 6.90 5.15
CA LEU A 166 11.11 5.49 5.39
C LEU A 166 9.81 5.32 6.19
N LEU A 167 9.67 6.04 7.30
CA LEU A 167 8.45 6.03 8.10
C LEU A 167 7.25 6.53 7.31
N TYR A 168 7.44 7.60 6.55
CA TYR A 168 6.39 8.18 5.71
C TYR A 168 5.94 7.25 4.57
N ALA A 169 6.81 6.41 4.05
CA ALA A 169 6.43 5.40 3.06
C ALA A 169 5.34 4.45 3.61
N ASN A 170 5.52 3.92 4.81
CA ASN A 170 4.51 3.08 5.47
C ASN A 170 3.22 3.87 5.75
N ALA A 171 3.34 5.13 6.13
CA ALA A 171 2.21 6.02 6.37
C ALA A 171 1.38 6.28 5.10
N LEU A 172 2.01 6.43 3.93
CA LEU A 172 1.33 6.58 2.64
C LEU A 172 0.54 5.32 2.27
N LEU A 173 1.13 4.14 2.46
CA LEU A 173 0.43 2.87 2.25
C LEU A 173 -0.76 2.72 3.20
N THR A 174 -0.57 3.07 4.47
CA THR A 174 -1.64 3.14 5.48
C THR A 174 -2.77 4.07 5.03
N ALA A 175 -2.45 5.29 4.55
CA ALA A 175 -3.45 6.23 4.06
C ALA A 175 -4.26 5.65 2.90
N ALA A 176 -3.60 5.03 1.91
CA ALA A 176 -4.28 4.42 0.79
C ALA A 176 -5.23 3.29 1.22
N LEU A 177 -4.79 2.42 2.13
CA LEU A 177 -5.60 1.32 2.66
C LEU A 177 -6.82 1.83 3.45
N LEU A 178 -6.61 2.79 4.36
CA LEU A 178 -7.70 3.34 5.20
C LEU A 178 -8.76 4.10 4.39
N LEU A 179 -8.45 4.55 3.18
CA LEU A 179 -9.44 5.16 2.30
C LEU A 179 -10.36 4.14 1.61
N VAL A 180 -9.95 2.89 1.46
CA VAL A 180 -10.75 1.85 0.77
C VAL A 180 -12.17 1.70 1.33
N PRO A 181 -12.42 1.69 2.64
CA PRO A 181 -13.77 1.61 3.20
C PRO A 181 -14.70 2.76 2.78
N LEU A 182 -14.16 3.93 2.37
CA LEU A 182 -14.97 5.07 1.93
C LEU A 182 -15.80 4.77 0.67
N ARG A 183 -15.44 3.74 -0.10
CA ARG A 183 -16.24 3.27 -1.25
C ARG A 183 -17.69 2.93 -0.88
N ALA A 184 -17.92 2.52 0.37
CA ALA A 184 -19.24 2.13 0.87
C ALA A 184 -20.14 3.32 1.23
N GLY A 185 -19.56 4.50 1.38
CA GLY A 185 -20.24 5.69 1.89
C GLY A 185 -20.97 6.48 0.83
N ARG A 186 -22.16 6.07 0.43
CA ARG A 186 -23.05 6.98 -0.29
C ARG A 186 -23.56 8.04 0.68
N GLY A 187 -23.15 9.29 0.50
CA GLY A 187 -23.63 10.42 1.28
C GLY A 187 -22.80 10.82 2.50
N LEU A 188 -21.80 10.02 2.92
CA LEU A 188 -20.84 10.50 3.91
C LEU A 188 -19.83 11.43 3.23
N PRO A 189 -19.58 12.63 3.78
CA PRO A 189 -18.53 13.50 3.25
C PRO A 189 -17.20 12.75 3.39
N ALA A 190 -16.53 12.53 2.27
CA ALA A 190 -15.28 11.76 2.21
C ALA A 190 -14.17 12.33 3.11
N ILE A 191 -14.11 13.65 3.24
CA ILE A 191 -13.05 14.33 4.02
C ILE A 191 -13.19 14.07 5.53
N PRO A 192 -14.34 14.31 6.21
CA PRO A 192 -14.50 13.98 7.62
C PRO A 192 -14.35 12.47 7.91
N ALA A 193 -14.86 11.61 7.02
CA ALA A 193 -14.72 10.17 7.17
C ALA A 193 -13.23 9.73 7.04
N ALA A 194 -12.49 10.31 6.10
CA ALA A 194 -11.05 10.08 5.97
C ALA A 194 -10.29 10.56 7.21
N ALA A 195 -10.63 11.72 7.77
CA ALA A 195 -10.02 12.23 8.99
C ALA A 195 -10.25 11.27 10.17
N LEU A 196 -11.48 10.78 10.35
CA LEU A 196 -11.80 9.82 11.40
C LEU A 196 -11.03 8.51 11.25
N LEU A 197 -11.01 7.94 10.04
CA LEU A 197 -10.23 6.73 9.75
C LEU A 197 -8.73 7.00 9.93
N GLY A 198 -8.26 8.17 9.52
CA GLY A 198 -6.86 8.55 9.59
C GLY A 198 -6.28 8.68 11.00
N VAL A 199 -7.09 9.01 12.00
CA VAL A 199 -6.64 9.05 13.41
C VAL A 199 -6.69 7.67 14.08
N THR A 200 -7.39 6.69 13.52
CA THR A 200 -7.54 5.35 14.10
C THR A 200 -6.20 4.67 14.43
N PRO A 201 -5.16 4.69 13.57
CA PRO A 201 -3.87 4.10 13.90
C PRO A 201 -3.23 4.71 15.15
N LEU A 202 -3.36 6.02 15.36
CA LEU A 202 -2.83 6.71 16.56
C LEU A 202 -3.59 6.35 17.84
N LEU A 203 -4.90 6.12 17.73
CA LEU A 203 -5.73 5.73 18.87
C LEU A 203 -5.41 4.31 19.34
N VAL A 204 -5.10 3.40 18.40
CA VAL A 204 -4.78 2.01 18.70
C VAL A 204 -3.30 1.83 19.07
N TYR A 205 -2.42 2.57 18.39
CA TYR A 205 -0.97 2.46 18.57
C TYR A 205 -0.31 3.85 18.48
N PRO A 206 -0.16 4.59 19.60
CA PRO A 206 0.28 5.99 19.60
C PRO A 206 1.62 6.25 18.90
N THR A 207 2.52 5.28 18.87
CA THR A 207 3.85 5.40 18.22
C THR A 207 3.86 4.91 16.77
N TYR A 208 2.70 4.65 16.17
CA TYR A 208 2.54 4.07 14.83
C TYR A 208 3.40 4.75 13.74
N PHE A 209 3.44 6.09 13.74
CA PHE A 209 4.15 6.86 12.72
C PHE A 209 5.60 7.20 13.09
N ALA A 210 6.03 6.84 14.29
CA ALA A 210 7.38 7.08 14.78
C ALA A 210 8.26 5.81 14.77
N ARG A 211 7.74 4.68 14.33
CA ARG A 211 8.43 3.38 14.29
C ARG A 211 8.32 2.74 12.91
N ALA A 212 9.36 2.01 12.52
CA ALA A 212 9.35 1.20 11.31
C ALA A 212 8.67 -0.16 11.51
N SER A 213 8.30 -0.51 12.75
CA SER A 213 7.57 -1.74 13.09
C SER A 213 6.32 -1.91 12.23
N VAL A 214 6.11 -3.13 11.75
CA VAL A 214 5.05 -3.47 10.79
C VAL A 214 3.75 -3.95 11.44
N ASP A 215 3.72 -4.17 12.75
CA ASP A 215 2.57 -4.79 13.43
C ASP A 215 1.29 -3.96 13.28
N GLY A 216 1.40 -2.63 13.39
CA GLY A 216 0.29 -1.73 13.13
C GLY A 216 -0.19 -1.77 11.67
N LEU A 217 0.74 -1.86 10.72
CA LEU A 217 0.43 -1.97 9.30
C LEU A 217 -0.31 -3.29 8.99
N ILE A 218 0.13 -4.41 9.58
CA ILE A 218 -0.57 -5.70 9.51
C ILE A 218 -2.02 -5.55 9.99
N GLY A 219 -2.23 -4.87 11.12
CA GLY A 219 -3.57 -4.58 11.65
C GLY A 219 -4.43 -3.80 10.64
N VAL A 220 -3.87 -2.79 9.99
CA VAL A 220 -4.57 -2.02 8.94
C VAL A 220 -4.92 -2.89 7.74
N PHE A 221 -3.99 -3.71 7.24
CA PHE A 221 -4.26 -4.68 6.16
C PHE A 221 -5.41 -5.61 6.52
N CYS A 222 -5.35 -6.26 7.69
CA CYS A 222 -6.39 -7.17 8.15
C CYS A 222 -7.74 -6.48 8.25
N ALA A 223 -7.81 -5.31 8.87
CA ALA A 223 -9.04 -4.56 9.03
C ALA A 223 -9.67 -4.23 7.67
N VAL A 224 -8.88 -3.72 6.72
CA VAL A 224 -9.37 -3.34 5.39
C VAL A 224 -9.83 -4.56 4.59
N LEU A 225 -9.08 -5.68 4.63
CA LEU A 225 -9.44 -6.91 3.93
C LEU A 225 -10.72 -7.52 4.51
N LEU A 226 -10.85 -7.62 5.83
CA LEU A 226 -12.05 -8.12 6.49
C LEU A 226 -13.26 -7.22 6.21
N LEU A 227 -13.11 -5.90 6.33
CA LEU A 227 -14.17 -4.95 6.01
C LEU A 227 -14.58 -5.06 4.54
N SER A 228 -13.64 -5.29 3.62
CA SER A 228 -13.91 -5.46 2.20
C SER A 228 -14.89 -6.61 1.90
N ALA A 229 -14.91 -7.66 2.73
CA ALA A 229 -15.85 -8.77 2.59
C ALA A 229 -17.32 -8.36 2.81
N PHE A 230 -17.57 -7.39 3.67
CA PHE A 230 -18.91 -7.02 4.14
C PHE A 230 -19.43 -5.70 3.56
N LEU A 231 -18.53 -4.78 3.22
CA LEU A 231 -18.92 -3.46 2.73
C LEU A 231 -19.60 -3.53 1.35
N PRO A 232 -20.64 -2.72 1.13
CA PRO A 232 -21.28 -2.56 -0.18
C PRO A 232 -20.40 -1.76 -1.16
N GLY A 233 -20.89 -1.60 -2.40
CA GLY A 233 -20.24 -0.70 -3.38
C GLY A 233 -19.00 -1.31 -4.04
N ARG A 234 -19.00 -2.64 -4.28
CA ARG A 234 -17.92 -3.32 -5.02
C ARG A 234 -17.76 -2.74 -6.42
N SER A 235 -16.53 -2.48 -6.82
CA SER A 235 -16.11 -2.03 -8.13
C SER A 235 -15.29 -3.13 -8.84
N ALA A 236 -14.86 -2.89 -10.08
CA ALA A 236 -13.93 -3.78 -10.78
C ALA A 236 -12.52 -3.78 -10.12
N ALA A 237 -12.18 -2.77 -9.32
CA ALA A 237 -10.91 -2.73 -8.58
C ALA A 237 -10.96 -3.53 -7.27
N THR A 238 -12.15 -3.78 -6.70
CA THR A 238 -12.27 -4.48 -5.40
C THR A 238 -11.57 -5.83 -5.36
N PRO A 239 -11.72 -6.74 -6.37
CA PRO A 239 -10.99 -8.01 -6.36
C PRO A 239 -9.46 -7.83 -6.37
N TRP A 240 -8.96 -6.78 -7.01
CA TRP A 240 -7.54 -6.47 -7.04
C TRP A 240 -7.03 -5.94 -5.69
N VAL A 241 -7.81 -5.10 -4.99
CA VAL A 241 -7.50 -4.69 -3.61
C VAL A 241 -7.39 -5.92 -2.71
N GLU A 242 -8.34 -6.86 -2.82
CA GLU A 242 -8.39 -8.06 -2.01
C GLU A 242 -7.22 -9.02 -2.34
N ALA A 243 -6.96 -9.28 -3.62
CA ALA A 243 -5.90 -10.17 -4.06
C ALA A 243 -4.50 -9.63 -3.72
N LEU A 244 -4.21 -8.40 -4.15
CA LEU A 244 -2.93 -7.75 -3.88
C LEU A 244 -2.75 -7.48 -2.38
N GLY A 245 -3.84 -7.17 -1.65
CA GLY A 245 -3.81 -6.99 -0.22
C GLY A 245 -3.42 -8.27 0.52
N CYS A 246 -4.00 -9.43 0.16
CA CYS A 246 -3.60 -10.72 0.69
C CYS A 246 -2.15 -11.06 0.34
N PHE A 247 -1.75 -10.88 -0.92
CA PHE A 247 -0.38 -11.10 -1.38
C PHE A 247 0.62 -10.25 -0.59
N CYS A 248 0.40 -8.93 -0.52
CA CYS A 248 1.29 -8.04 0.21
C CYS A 248 1.32 -8.34 1.71
N LEU A 249 0.16 -8.66 2.32
CA LEU A 249 0.09 -9.01 3.74
C LEU A 249 0.95 -10.23 4.08
N THR A 250 0.94 -11.26 3.21
CA THR A 250 1.81 -12.44 3.35
C THR A 250 3.30 -12.02 3.35
N LEU A 251 3.66 -11.02 2.54
CA LEU A 251 5.03 -10.53 2.40
C LEU A 251 5.43 -9.45 3.41
N VAL A 252 4.57 -9.08 4.37
CA VAL A 252 4.91 -8.09 5.41
C VAL A 252 5.67 -8.73 6.58
N LYS A 253 5.21 -9.88 7.06
CA LYS A 253 5.78 -10.61 8.21
C LYS A 253 5.24 -12.04 8.20
N ASP A 254 5.92 -13.00 8.81
CA ASP A 254 5.51 -14.41 8.86
C ASP A 254 4.05 -14.59 9.33
N ALA A 255 3.64 -13.83 10.35
CA ALA A 255 2.25 -13.84 10.83
C ALA A 255 1.24 -13.35 9.74
N GLY A 256 1.71 -12.62 8.75
CA GLY A 256 0.88 -12.08 7.66
C GLY A 256 0.24 -13.17 6.80
N ALA A 257 0.92 -14.29 6.60
CA ALA A 257 0.40 -15.41 5.83
C ALA A 257 -0.87 -16.02 6.47
N GLY A 258 -0.82 -16.31 7.76
CA GLY A 258 -1.99 -16.80 8.50
C GLY A 258 -3.16 -15.81 8.49
N LEU A 259 -2.87 -14.53 8.64
CA LEU A 259 -3.87 -13.47 8.62
C LEU A 259 -4.45 -13.24 7.20
N ALA A 260 -3.63 -13.34 6.17
CA ALA A 260 -4.08 -13.27 4.77
C ALA A 260 -5.00 -14.46 4.43
N ALA A 261 -4.63 -15.67 4.86
CA ALA A 261 -5.47 -16.86 4.70
C ALA A 261 -6.82 -16.69 5.43
N LEU A 262 -6.81 -16.20 6.67
CA LEU A 262 -8.03 -15.93 7.43
C LEU A 262 -8.91 -14.88 6.70
N ALA A 263 -8.32 -13.79 6.21
CA ALA A 263 -9.04 -12.77 5.46
C ALA A 263 -9.64 -13.35 4.17
N ALA A 264 -8.87 -14.14 3.41
CA ALA A 264 -9.33 -14.78 2.18
C ALA A 264 -10.49 -15.77 2.44
N LEU A 265 -10.41 -16.57 3.48
CA LEU A 265 -11.48 -17.49 3.90
C LEU A 265 -12.74 -16.72 4.34
N THR A 266 -12.57 -15.63 5.08
CA THR A 266 -13.69 -14.75 5.48
C THR A 266 -14.38 -14.14 4.26
N MET A 267 -13.61 -13.64 3.28
CA MET A 267 -14.14 -13.12 2.02
C MET A 267 -14.87 -14.20 1.23
N LEU A 268 -14.34 -15.41 1.18
CA LEU A 268 -15.00 -16.56 0.55
C LEU A 268 -16.32 -16.88 1.24
N ALA A 269 -16.32 -17.04 2.56
CA ALA A 269 -17.52 -17.33 3.35
C ALA A 269 -18.60 -16.26 3.17
N ALA A 270 -18.24 -14.98 3.23
CA ALA A 270 -19.17 -13.87 3.01
C ALA A 270 -19.78 -13.87 1.61
N ARG A 271 -19.02 -14.27 0.58
CA ARG A 271 -19.51 -14.39 -0.79
C ARG A 271 -20.44 -15.58 -0.98
N LEU A 272 -20.07 -16.74 -0.42
CA LEU A 272 -20.94 -17.94 -0.44
C LEU A 272 -22.26 -17.67 0.26
N TRP A 273 -22.24 -16.94 1.36
CA TRP A 273 -23.45 -16.54 2.08
C TRP A 273 -24.36 -15.63 1.23
N LYS A 274 -23.77 -14.67 0.52
CA LYS A 274 -24.54 -13.70 -0.29
C LYS A 274 -24.99 -14.23 -1.64
N ASN A 275 -24.23 -15.12 -2.28
CA ASN A 275 -24.55 -15.59 -3.64
C ASN A 275 -23.78 -16.87 -4.03
N ARG A 276 -24.45 -18.03 -3.95
CA ARG A 276 -23.82 -19.35 -4.11
C ARG A 276 -23.13 -19.62 -5.47
N ARG A 277 -23.51 -18.97 -6.56
CA ARG A 277 -23.02 -19.33 -7.92
C ARG A 277 -21.85 -18.49 -8.44
N SER A 278 -21.74 -17.20 -8.09
CA SER A 278 -20.65 -16.32 -8.56
C SER A 278 -19.45 -16.25 -7.62
N ALA A 279 -19.56 -16.86 -6.45
CA ALA A 279 -18.62 -16.73 -5.34
C ALA A 279 -17.30 -17.48 -5.57
N LEU A 280 -17.36 -18.66 -6.21
CA LEU A 280 -16.20 -19.55 -6.31
C LEU A 280 -15.05 -18.94 -7.12
N VAL A 281 -15.32 -18.44 -8.32
CA VAL A 281 -14.27 -17.90 -9.21
C VAL A 281 -13.57 -16.68 -8.60
N SER A 282 -14.34 -15.75 -8.03
CA SER A 282 -13.75 -14.51 -7.45
C SER A 282 -13.05 -14.71 -6.10
N ALA A 283 -13.28 -15.85 -5.42
CA ALA A 283 -12.65 -16.16 -4.15
C ALA A 283 -11.34 -16.95 -4.32
N PHE A 284 -11.16 -17.65 -5.44
CA PHE A 284 -9.91 -18.38 -5.71
C PHE A 284 -8.72 -17.43 -5.89
N VAL A 285 -8.91 -16.23 -6.42
CA VAL A 285 -7.81 -15.29 -6.69
C VAL A 285 -7.07 -14.88 -5.41
N PRO A 286 -7.71 -14.40 -4.32
CA PRO A 286 -7.02 -14.10 -3.08
C PRO A 286 -6.29 -15.29 -2.46
N LEU A 287 -6.89 -16.50 -2.50
CA LEU A 287 -6.26 -17.72 -1.97
C LEU A 287 -5.04 -18.14 -2.80
N ALA A 288 -5.13 -18.07 -4.13
CA ALA A 288 -3.99 -18.34 -5.01
C ALA A 288 -2.85 -17.33 -4.79
N CYS A 289 -3.17 -16.05 -4.53
CA CYS A 289 -2.16 -15.04 -4.22
C CYS A 289 -1.42 -15.30 -2.91
N VAL A 290 -2.07 -15.87 -1.90
CA VAL A 290 -1.41 -16.30 -0.65
C VAL A 290 -0.44 -17.45 -0.94
N GLY A 291 -0.87 -18.46 -1.70
CA GLY A 291 -0.01 -19.60 -2.05
C GLY A 291 1.20 -19.20 -2.90
N LEU A 292 1.06 -18.24 -3.81
CA LEU A 292 2.17 -17.75 -4.64
C LEU A 292 3.18 -16.89 -3.86
N ALA A 293 2.79 -16.33 -2.73
CA ALA A 293 3.69 -15.51 -1.93
C ALA A 293 4.58 -16.37 -1.00
N GLU A 294 4.20 -17.62 -0.74
CA GLU A 294 4.94 -18.53 0.14
C GLU A 294 5.84 -19.53 -0.61
N GLY A 295 5.65 -19.72 -1.91
CA GLY A 295 6.46 -20.62 -2.75
C GLY A 295 7.66 -19.92 -3.34
#